data_752ad7a67a00e74df823ad74b5cc43f8
#
_entry.id   752ad7a67a00e74df823ad74b5cc43f8
#
_cell.length_a   1.000
_cell.length_b   1.000
_cell.length_c   1.000
_cell.angle_alpha   90.00
_cell.angle_beta   90.00
_cell.angle_gamma   90.00
#
_symmetry.space_group_name_H-M   'P 1'
#
loop_
_entity.id
_entity.type
_entity.pdbx_description
1 polymer ?
#
loop_
_entity_poly.entity_id
_entity_poly.type
_entity_poly.pdbx_seq_one_letter_code
_entity_poly.pdbx_strand_id
1 'polypeptide(L)'
;MQTIGYVTLITGSVCFNLFLKEKEFTIMMTAANLVNCFGAIMTMLFCLRITFGIPNFLFVILTSTVTDTLYQCFNTLPLMVLFAKIIPEKIEASLFAFLMGLSNLCNLFLSGELANLINLFVGVTDEYDSLYSLTWKLYMIQAICSIIPLFFLWLVPKREQVAKV
;
A
#
# COMPACT_ATOMS: atom_id res chain seq x y z
N MET A 1 -10.21 1.08 16.01
CA MET A 1 -9.62 0.98 14.67
C MET A 1 -8.43 0.04 14.62
N GLN A 2 -7.39 0.20 15.44
CA GLN A 2 -6.19 -0.64 15.44
C GLN A 2 -6.47 -2.15 15.59
N THR A 3 -7.37 -2.54 16.49
CA THR A 3 -7.72 -3.95 16.72
C THR A 3 -8.26 -4.63 15.45
N ILE A 4 -9.12 -3.93 14.70
CA ILE A 4 -9.67 -4.44 13.43
C ILE A 4 -8.54 -4.59 12.40
N GLY A 5 -7.63 -3.62 12.33
CA GLY A 5 -6.44 -3.70 11.46
C GLY A 5 -5.58 -4.94 11.76
N TYR A 6 -5.30 -5.23 13.04
CA TYR A 6 -4.53 -6.43 13.42
C TYR A 6 -5.25 -7.74 13.07
N VAL A 7 -6.56 -7.82 13.29
CA VAL A 7 -7.35 -9.00 12.91
C VAL A 7 -7.31 -9.19 11.38
N THR A 8 -7.48 -8.12 10.62
CA THR A 8 -7.42 -8.16 9.15
C THR A 8 -6.02 -8.56 8.67
N LEU A 9 -4.97 -8.06 9.32
CA LEU A 9 -3.57 -8.38 8.98
C LEU A 9 -3.26 -9.86 9.24
N ILE A 10 -3.68 -10.42 10.38
CA ILE A 10 -3.52 -11.84 10.69
C ILE A 10 -4.29 -12.69 9.67
N THR A 11 -5.55 -12.34 9.41
CA THR A 11 -6.38 -13.06 8.44
C THR A 11 -5.78 -12.96 7.03
N GLY A 12 -5.32 -11.77 6.62
CA GLY A 12 -4.66 -11.55 5.33
C GLY A 12 -3.38 -12.35 5.18
N SER A 13 -2.54 -12.44 6.23
CA SER A 13 -1.30 -13.24 6.19
C SER A 13 -1.57 -14.74 6.14
N VAL A 14 -2.61 -15.23 6.81
CA VAL A 14 -3.05 -16.63 6.70
C VAL A 14 -3.56 -16.93 5.29
N CYS A 15 -4.43 -16.07 4.74
CA CYS A 15 -4.91 -16.19 3.37
C CYS A 15 -3.77 -16.15 2.35
N PHE A 16 -2.78 -15.29 2.55
CA PHE A 16 -1.58 -15.24 1.72
C PHE A 16 -0.85 -16.59 1.72
N ASN A 17 -0.60 -17.15 2.89
CA ASN A 17 0.11 -18.42 3.01
C ASN A 17 -0.66 -19.61 2.39
N LEU A 18 -1.98 -19.63 2.51
CA LEU A 18 -2.80 -20.74 2.02
C LEU A 18 -3.06 -20.67 0.51
N PHE A 19 -3.30 -19.49 -0.05
CA PHE A 19 -3.82 -19.36 -1.42
C PHE A 19 -2.89 -18.61 -2.38
N LEU A 20 -2.07 -17.69 -1.88
CA LEU A 20 -1.32 -16.76 -2.72
C LEU A 20 0.19 -17.03 -2.76
N LYS A 21 0.71 -17.80 -1.84
CA LYS A 21 2.14 -18.13 -1.73
C LYS A 21 2.75 -18.65 -3.05
N GLU A 22 1.96 -19.33 -3.89
CA GLU A 22 2.41 -19.91 -5.15
C GLU A 22 2.19 -19.01 -6.38
N LYS A 23 1.50 -17.90 -6.23
CA LYS A 23 1.23 -16.96 -7.33
C LYS A 23 2.46 -16.13 -7.68
N GLU A 24 2.48 -15.59 -8.91
CA GLU A 24 3.51 -14.68 -9.39
C GLU A 24 3.54 -13.38 -8.57
N PHE A 25 4.74 -12.90 -8.25
CA PHE A 25 4.92 -11.65 -7.50
C PHE A 25 4.25 -10.46 -8.18
N THR A 26 4.34 -10.39 -9.52
CA THR A 26 3.72 -9.34 -10.33
C THR A 26 2.21 -9.27 -10.14
N ILE A 27 1.53 -10.43 -10.11
CA ILE A 27 0.07 -10.49 -9.94
C ILE A 27 -0.33 -9.96 -8.56
N MET A 28 0.40 -10.33 -7.51
CA MET A 28 0.12 -9.90 -6.14
C MET A 28 0.34 -8.39 -5.99
N MET A 29 1.44 -7.87 -6.51
CA MET A 29 1.72 -6.42 -6.48
C MET A 29 0.71 -5.64 -7.32
N THR A 30 0.24 -6.18 -8.45
CA THR A 30 -0.84 -5.59 -9.23
C THR A 30 -2.12 -5.51 -8.41
N ALA A 31 -2.51 -6.61 -7.76
CA ALA A 31 -3.69 -6.65 -6.90
C ALA A 31 -3.59 -5.65 -5.73
N ALA A 32 -2.40 -5.54 -5.10
CA ALA A 32 -2.15 -4.57 -4.05
C ALA A 32 -2.40 -3.12 -4.52
N ASN A 33 -1.83 -2.76 -5.67
CA ASN A 33 -2.00 -1.41 -6.23
C ASN A 33 -3.45 -1.12 -6.63
N LEU A 34 -4.18 -2.11 -7.16
CA LEU A 34 -5.61 -1.97 -7.47
C LEU A 34 -6.45 -1.78 -6.20
N VAL A 35 -6.16 -2.53 -5.14
CA VAL A 35 -6.82 -2.36 -3.83
C VAL A 35 -6.55 -0.97 -3.26
N ASN A 36 -5.29 -0.49 -3.33
CA ASN A 36 -4.93 0.85 -2.88
C ASN A 36 -5.66 1.94 -3.69
N CYS A 37 -5.70 1.81 -5.02
CA CYS A 37 -6.44 2.72 -5.89
C CYS A 37 -7.94 2.76 -5.55
N PHE A 38 -8.55 1.59 -5.36
CA PHE A 38 -9.95 1.46 -4.95
C PHE A 38 -10.19 2.12 -3.58
N GLY A 39 -9.33 1.86 -2.59
CA GLY A 39 -9.39 2.48 -1.27
C GLY A 39 -9.32 4.00 -1.32
N ALA A 40 -8.38 4.54 -2.12
CA ALA A 40 -8.25 5.98 -2.31
C ALA A 40 -9.50 6.61 -2.94
N ILE A 41 -10.09 5.97 -3.96
CA ILE A 41 -11.33 6.43 -4.59
C ILE A 41 -12.49 6.42 -3.59
N MET A 42 -12.63 5.35 -2.81
CA MET A 42 -13.70 5.26 -1.80
C MET A 42 -13.52 6.31 -0.70
N THR A 43 -12.29 6.56 -0.25
CA THR A 43 -12.02 7.60 0.75
C THR A 43 -12.26 9.01 0.17
N MET A 44 -11.94 9.22 -1.11
CA MET A 44 -12.29 10.45 -1.81
C MET A 44 -13.82 10.68 -1.81
N LEU A 45 -14.61 9.66 -2.13
CA LEU A 45 -16.08 9.74 -2.09
C LEU A 45 -16.61 10.03 -0.68
N PHE A 46 -15.97 9.46 0.34
CA PHE A 46 -16.30 9.79 1.73
C PHE A 46 -16.06 11.26 2.05
N CYS A 47 -14.94 11.84 1.60
CA CYS A 47 -14.66 13.27 1.76
C CYS A 47 -15.71 14.14 1.05
N LEU A 48 -16.24 13.68 -0.09
CA LEU A 48 -17.34 14.34 -0.80
C LEU A 48 -18.73 14.09 -0.21
N ARG A 49 -18.81 13.40 0.94
CA ARG A 49 -20.09 13.03 1.62
C ARG A 49 -20.97 12.06 0.83
N ILE A 50 -20.42 11.31 -0.12
CA ILE A 50 -21.13 10.28 -0.87
C ILE A 50 -20.89 8.93 -0.19
N THR A 51 -21.74 8.58 0.79
CA THR A 51 -21.57 7.36 1.62
C THR A 51 -22.52 6.23 1.24
N PHE A 52 -23.29 6.36 0.17
CA PHE A 52 -24.23 5.35 -0.31
C PHE A 52 -25.21 4.83 0.76
N GLY A 53 -25.53 5.64 1.78
CA GLY A 53 -26.40 5.26 2.90
C GLY A 53 -25.74 4.37 3.97
N ILE A 54 -24.45 4.08 3.85
CA ILE A 54 -23.69 3.31 4.86
C ILE A 54 -23.34 4.24 6.02
N PRO A 55 -23.47 3.79 7.29
CA PRO A 55 -23.00 4.55 8.45
C PRO A 55 -21.52 4.94 8.31
N ASN A 56 -21.18 6.19 8.59
CA ASN A 56 -19.83 6.75 8.42
C ASN A 56 -18.74 5.88 9.07
N PHE A 57 -19.03 5.30 10.24
CA PHE A 57 -18.10 4.44 10.96
C PHE A 57 -17.75 3.17 10.18
N LEU A 58 -18.75 2.47 9.64
CA LEU A 58 -18.56 1.27 8.84
C LEU A 58 -17.88 1.61 7.50
N PHE A 59 -18.23 2.72 6.90
CA PHE A 59 -17.62 3.17 5.66
C PHE A 59 -16.11 3.40 5.84
N VAL A 60 -15.70 4.11 6.89
CA VAL A 60 -14.27 4.35 7.19
C VAL A 60 -13.53 3.05 7.50
N ILE A 61 -14.13 2.11 8.24
CA ILE A 61 -13.48 0.81 8.50
C ILE A 61 -13.22 0.06 7.20
N LEU A 62 -14.23 -0.04 6.34
CA LEU A 62 -14.13 -0.79 5.08
C LEU A 62 -13.16 -0.14 4.09
N THR A 63 -13.18 1.19 3.98
CA THR A 63 -12.43 1.90 2.94
C THR A 63 -11.01 2.26 3.35
N SER A 64 -10.71 2.46 4.63
CA SER A 64 -9.35 2.71 5.09
C SER A 64 -8.74 1.49 5.76
N THR A 65 -9.27 1.06 6.91
CA THR A 65 -8.61 0.02 7.72
C THR A 65 -8.47 -1.31 6.97
N VAL A 66 -9.50 -1.76 6.27
CA VAL A 66 -9.47 -3.05 5.55
C VAL A 66 -8.62 -2.94 4.28
N THR A 67 -8.81 -1.89 3.47
CA THR A 67 -8.03 -1.72 2.24
C THR A 67 -6.55 -1.49 2.50
N ASP A 68 -6.18 -0.69 3.51
CA ASP A 68 -4.78 -0.47 3.87
C ASP A 68 -4.12 -1.76 4.35
N THR A 69 -4.84 -2.56 5.13
CA THR A 69 -4.32 -3.84 5.62
C THR A 69 -4.16 -4.85 4.48
N LEU A 70 -5.13 -4.94 3.57
CA LEU A 70 -5.02 -5.79 2.38
C LEU A 70 -3.87 -5.36 1.47
N TYR A 71 -3.70 -4.05 1.26
CA TYR A 71 -2.57 -3.51 0.53
C TYR A 71 -1.24 -3.93 1.16
N GLN A 72 -1.09 -3.79 2.48
CA GLN A 72 0.11 -4.23 3.19
C GLN A 72 0.37 -5.73 3.01
N CYS A 73 -0.65 -6.58 3.15
CA CYS A 73 -0.50 -8.02 2.97
C CYS A 73 -0.06 -8.38 1.53
N PHE A 74 -0.68 -7.77 0.52
CA PHE A 74 -0.39 -8.10 -0.89
C PHE A 74 0.87 -7.42 -1.43
N ASN A 75 1.38 -6.39 -0.79
CA ASN A 75 2.60 -5.69 -1.19
C ASN A 75 3.80 -6.14 -0.33
N THR A 76 3.69 -6.04 0.99
CA THR A 76 4.83 -6.25 1.90
C THR A 76 5.24 -7.70 2.00
N LEU A 77 4.28 -8.65 2.12
CA LEU A 77 4.62 -10.07 2.26
C LEU A 77 5.30 -10.65 1.00
N PRO A 78 4.80 -10.40 -0.23
CA PRO A 78 5.51 -10.84 -1.43
C PRO A 78 6.89 -10.21 -1.59
N LEU A 79 7.04 -8.93 -1.21
CA LEU A 79 8.31 -8.21 -1.27
C LEU A 79 9.34 -8.83 -0.33
N MET A 80 8.95 -9.17 0.90
CA MET A 80 9.80 -9.85 1.87
C MET A 80 10.25 -11.24 1.36
N VAL A 81 9.31 -12.00 0.79
CA VAL A 81 9.62 -13.30 0.19
C VAL A 81 10.57 -13.16 -1.00
N LEU A 82 10.37 -12.12 -1.84
CA LEU A 82 11.23 -11.83 -2.96
C LEU A 82 12.65 -11.49 -2.47
N PHE A 83 12.79 -10.63 -1.47
CA PHE A 83 14.08 -10.29 -0.87
C PHE A 83 14.78 -11.54 -0.35
N ALA A 84 14.10 -12.37 0.45
CA ALA A 84 14.67 -13.59 0.99
C ALA A 84 15.15 -14.58 -0.08
N LYS A 85 14.56 -14.56 -1.28
CA LYS A 85 14.94 -15.46 -2.39
C LYS A 85 16.07 -14.94 -3.28
N ILE A 86 16.24 -13.63 -3.39
CA ILE A 86 17.26 -13.01 -4.23
C ILE A 86 18.60 -12.95 -3.52
N ILE A 87 18.60 -12.97 -2.21
CA ILE A 87 19.79 -12.76 -1.38
C ILE A 87 20.66 -14.02 -1.38
N PRO A 88 21.97 -13.93 -1.73
CA PRO A 88 22.91 -15.05 -1.66
C PRO A 88 23.19 -15.50 -0.24
N GLU A 89 23.34 -16.82 -0.01
CA GLU A 89 23.50 -17.46 1.32
C GLU A 89 24.61 -16.88 2.21
N LYS A 90 25.68 -16.30 1.65
CA LYS A 90 26.82 -15.83 2.45
C LYS A 90 26.67 -14.41 3.01
N ILE A 91 25.73 -13.60 2.49
CA ILE A 91 25.55 -12.19 2.84
C ILE A 91 24.10 -11.85 3.20
N GLU A 92 23.32 -12.86 3.55
CA GLU A 92 21.88 -12.75 3.78
C GLU A 92 21.52 -11.62 4.77
N ALA A 93 22.12 -11.63 5.96
CA ALA A 93 21.76 -10.68 7.00
C ALA A 93 22.05 -9.22 6.59
N SER A 94 23.24 -8.98 6.00
CA SER A 94 23.66 -7.63 5.62
C SER A 94 22.83 -7.06 4.48
N LEU A 95 22.56 -7.86 3.44
CA LEU A 95 21.80 -7.41 2.28
C LEU A 95 20.32 -7.25 2.60
N PHE A 96 19.76 -8.16 3.42
CA PHE A 96 18.39 -8.02 3.91
C PHE A 96 18.22 -6.76 4.75
N ALA A 97 19.15 -6.49 5.70
CA ALA A 97 19.13 -5.28 6.50
C ALA A 97 19.25 -4.01 5.63
N PHE A 98 20.09 -4.02 4.60
CA PHE A 98 20.23 -2.92 3.65
C PHE A 98 18.92 -2.66 2.88
N LEU A 99 18.30 -3.70 2.32
CA LEU A 99 17.04 -3.59 1.58
C LEU A 99 15.89 -3.11 2.48
N MET A 100 15.83 -3.60 3.71
CA MET A 100 14.85 -3.14 4.71
C MET A 100 15.11 -1.69 5.12
N GLY A 101 16.37 -1.31 5.32
CA GLY A 101 16.76 0.08 5.59
C GLY A 101 16.36 1.03 4.46
N LEU A 102 16.58 0.62 3.21
CA LEU A 102 16.18 1.39 2.03
C LEU A 102 14.65 1.52 1.93
N SER A 103 13.93 0.42 2.17
CA SER A 103 12.46 0.43 2.21
C SER A 103 11.93 1.39 3.30
N ASN A 104 12.51 1.35 4.49
CA ASN A 104 12.13 2.26 5.57
C ASN A 104 12.47 3.72 5.24
N LEU A 105 13.62 3.99 4.62
CA LEU A 105 13.99 5.33 4.15
C LEU A 105 12.94 5.87 3.15
N CYS A 106 12.52 5.06 2.19
CA CYS A 106 11.47 5.44 1.25
C CYS A 106 10.13 5.68 1.94
N ASN A 107 9.72 4.80 2.85
CA ASN A 107 8.41 4.87 3.49
C ASN A 107 8.31 5.96 4.56
N LEU A 108 9.36 6.23 5.30
CA LEU A 108 9.32 7.19 6.42
C LEU A 108 9.78 8.58 6.00
N PHE A 109 10.84 8.66 5.22
CA PHE A 109 11.44 9.95 4.86
C PHE A 109 10.88 10.48 3.54
N LEU A 110 11.06 9.75 2.43
CA LEU A 110 10.65 10.24 1.12
C LEU A 110 9.14 10.42 1.00
N SER A 111 8.34 9.51 1.56
CA SER A 111 6.88 9.66 1.50
C SER A 111 6.38 10.84 2.33
N GLY A 112 6.99 11.11 3.48
CA GLY A 112 6.65 12.27 4.32
C GLY A 112 6.95 13.60 3.62
N GLU A 113 8.13 13.75 3.04
CA GLU A 113 8.51 14.96 2.31
C GLU A 113 7.66 15.18 1.05
N LEU A 114 7.39 14.11 0.29
CA LEU A 114 6.50 14.19 -0.86
C LEU A 114 5.07 14.56 -0.46
N ALA A 115 4.56 14.01 0.65
CA ALA A 115 3.24 14.37 1.16
C ALA A 115 3.17 15.85 1.55
N ASN A 116 4.21 16.38 2.22
CA ASN A 116 4.30 17.80 2.56
C ASN A 116 4.31 18.69 1.31
N LEU A 117 5.09 18.33 0.30
CA LEU A 117 5.10 19.06 -0.98
C LEU A 117 3.73 19.05 -1.65
N ILE A 118 3.06 17.90 -1.70
CA ILE A 118 1.72 17.80 -2.28
C ILE A 118 0.71 18.65 -1.50
N ASN A 119 0.77 18.62 -0.17
CA ASN A 119 -0.08 19.45 0.69
C ASN A 119 0.11 20.94 0.40
N LEU A 120 1.36 21.39 0.23
CA LEU A 120 1.68 22.78 -0.14
C LEU A 120 1.12 23.13 -1.53
N PHE A 121 1.26 22.24 -2.52
CA PHE A 121 0.73 22.45 -3.87
C PHE A 121 -0.80 22.52 -3.90
N VAL A 122 -1.47 21.67 -3.12
CA VAL A 122 -2.94 21.64 -3.05
C VAL A 122 -3.47 22.79 -2.19
N GLY A 123 -2.62 23.37 -1.32
CA GLY A 123 -3.00 24.44 -0.40
C GLY A 123 -3.74 23.94 0.84
N VAL A 124 -3.51 22.67 1.24
CA VAL A 124 -4.07 22.12 2.48
C VAL A 124 -3.26 22.63 3.65
N THR A 125 -3.93 23.32 4.57
CA THR A 125 -3.38 23.85 5.82
C THR A 125 -4.08 23.19 6.99
N ASP A 126 -3.59 23.41 8.21
CA ASP A 126 -4.20 22.89 9.45
C ASP A 126 -5.54 23.55 9.79
N GLU A 127 -5.98 24.51 8.99
CA GLU A 127 -7.27 25.15 9.15
C GLU A 127 -8.42 24.19 8.76
N TYR A 128 -9.46 24.12 9.59
CA TYR A 128 -10.60 23.22 9.40
C TYR A 128 -11.25 23.36 8.01
N ASP A 129 -11.42 24.58 7.52
CA ASP A 129 -12.07 24.86 6.24
C ASP A 129 -11.23 24.34 5.05
N SER A 130 -9.91 24.44 5.10
CA SER A 130 -9.03 23.92 4.06
C SER A 130 -8.97 22.40 4.07
N LEU A 131 -8.90 21.78 5.25
CA LEU A 131 -8.97 20.31 5.41
C LEU A 131 -10.27 19.76 4.83
N TYR A 132 -11.41 20.38 5.18
CA TYR A 132 -12.70 19.94 4.72
C TYR A 132 -12.89 20.07 3.21
N SER A 133 -12.45 21.19 2.62
CA SER A 133 -12.70 21.51 1.22
C SER A 133 -11.70 20.89 0.25
N LEU A 134 -10.47 20.61 0.67
CA LEU A 134 -9.35 20.23 -0.21
C LEU A 134 -8.87 18.78 -0.06
N THR A 135 -9.19 18.09 1.04
CA THR A 135 -8.70 16.72 1.32
C THR A 135 -9.06 15.70 0.23
N TRP A 136 -10.23 15.84 -0.41
CA TRP A 136 -10.61 14.95 -1.51
C TRP A 136 -9.63 14.99 -2.70
N LYS A 137 -8.97 16.15 -2.93
CA LYS A 137 -7.95 16.29 -3.98
C LYS A 137 -6.70 15.46 -3.67
N LEU A 138 -6.33 15.34 -2.40
CA LEU A 138 -5.20 14.50 -1.98
C LEU A 138 -5.48 13.03 -2.29
N TYR A 139 -6.69 12.54 -2.01
CA TYR A 139 -7.08 11.16 -2.33
C TYR A 139 -7.20 10.93 -3.85
N MET A 140 -7.59 11.94 -4.61
CA MET A 140 -7.56 11.87 -6.07
C MET A 140 -6.11 11.71 -6.58
N ILE A 141 -5.18 12.48 -6.06
CA ILE A 141 -3.75 12.36 -6.39
C ILE A 141 -3.23 10.98 -5.98
N GLN A 142 -3.58 10.49 -4.79
CA GLN A 142 -3.21 9.14 -4.34
C GLN A 142 -3.73 8.06 -5.29
N ALA A 143 -4.97 8.15 -5.75
CA ALA A 143 -5.54 7.20 -6.70
C ALA A 143 -4.78 7.20 -8.04
N ILE A 144 -4.40 8.37 -8.54
CA ILE A 144 -3.59 8.50 -9.77
C ILE A 144 -2.19 7.93 -9.54
N CYS A 145 -1.53 8.29 -8.44
CA CYS A 145 -0.19 7.83 -8.11
C CYS A 145 -0.11 6.31 -7.88
N SER A 146 -1.19 5.66 -7.42
CA SER A 146 -1.22 4.20 -7.26
C SER A 146 -1.19 3.42 -8.58
N ILE A 147 -1.43 4.09 -9.71
CA ILE A 147 -1.30 3.48 -11.03
C ILE A 147 0.17 3.48 -11.52
N ILE A 148 0.99 4.44 -11.06
CA ILE A 148 2.39 4.59 -11.51
C ILE A 148 3.21 3.32 -11.29
N PRO A 149 3.17 2.62 -10.14
CA PRO A 149 3.94 1.41 -9.94
C PRO A 149 3.61 0.28 -10.91
N LEU A 150 2.38 0.27 -11.47
CA LEU A 150 1.98 -0.76 -12.44
C LEU A 150 2.85 -0.73 -13.70
N PHE A 151 3.30 0.45 -14.12
CA PHE A 151 4.21 0.59 -15.27
C PHE A 151 5.60 0.04 -15.01
N PHE A 152 6.01 -0.10 -13.75
CA PHE A 152 7.32 -0.62 -13.36
C PHE A 152 7.30 -2.10 -12.99
N LEU A 153 6.13 -2.75 -12.99
CA LEU A 153 6.01 -4.17 -12.63
C LEU A 153 6.78 -5.11 -13.56
N TRP A 154 7.08 -4.68 -14.80
CA TRP A 154 7.94 -5.44 -15.71
C TRP A 154 9.37 -5.61 -15.19
N LEU A 155 9.83 -4.76 -14.26
CA LEU A 155 11.14 -4.88 -13.60
C LEU A 155 11.16 -5.98 -12.54
N VAL A 156 10.01 -6.43 -12.07
CA VAL A 156 9.91 -7.47 -11.03
C VAL A 156 10.24 -8.82 -11.68
N PRO A 157 11.25 -9.55 -11.18
CA PRO A 157 11.64 -10.83 -11.74
C PRO A 157 10.51 -11.85 -11.60
N LYS A 158 10.33 -12.67 -12.64
CA LYS A 158 9.38 -13.78 -12.59
C LYS A 158 9.85 -14.82 -11.59
N ARG A 159 8.89 -15.51 -10.96
CA ARG A 159 9.17 -16.51 -9.95
C ARG A 159 10.13 -17.63 -10.43
N GLU A 160 9.99 -18.03 -11.69
CA GLU A 160 10.89 -19.02 -12.32
C GLU A 160 12.35 -18.58 -12.41
N GLN A 161 12.57 -17.26 -12.56
CA GLN A 161 13.93 -16.70 -12.61
C GLN A 161 14.56 -16.69 -11.22
N VAL A 162 13.77 -16.45 -10.19
CA VAL A 162 14.22 -16.42 -8.79
C VAL A 162 14.44 -17.84 -8.23
N ALA A 163 13.75 -18.84 -8.75
CA ALA A 163 13.92 -20.25 -8.33
C ALA A 163 15.20 -20.92 -8.88
N LYS A 164 15.88 -20.27 -9.84
CA LYS A 164 17.11 -20.79 -10.46
C LYS A 164 18.40 -20.22 -9.86
N VAL A 165 18.27 -19.31 -8.91
CA VAL A 165 19.39 -18.72 -8.16
C VAL A 165 19.55 -19.42 -6.83
#